data_0cfce3e2b3769ffcbce1aad61bde91ea
#
_entry.id   0cfce3e2b3769ffcbce1aad61bde91ea
#
_cell.length_a   1.000
_cell.length_b   1.000
_cell.length_c   1.000
_cell.angle_alpha   90.00
_cell.angle_beta   90.00
_cell.angle_gamma   90.00
#
_symmetry.space_group_name_H-M   'P 1'
#
loop_
_entity.id
_entity.type
_entity.pdbx_description
1 polymer ?
#
loop_
_entity_poly.entity_id
_entity_poly.type
_entity_poly.pdbx_seq_one_letter_code
_entity_poly.pdbx_strand_id
1 'polypeptide(L)'
;MKNANLIIGAVQNDQIGPVAEFAQKNNIKYVIPFTSKNDDVLSNAYVYQVNTPHSYLYAKAAQGGCDLFAEDNIILLNIRDGKDKTEFIKAFKAEMKQRQIPFTEINYNAETLTADVDTLLRTDKRNVIVPTSGTLEALNKIKSPLRMLAETKPECGLTLFGYPEWQTYTRLEDFYALNTYIYSNFYADNLSKEVADFYTKYKNWYSKNLINIFPKYGILGFDTGMFFIGAINKYGSNFENNLDKIHYQGVQTGFDFHRVNNWGGFIN
;
A
#
# COMPACT_ATOMS: atom_id res chain seq x y z
N MET A 1 11.35 -13.06 30.73
CA MET A 1 11.33 -13.68 29.37
C MET A 1 12.68 -14.32 29.05
N LYS A 2 13.09 -15.30 29.83
CA LYS A 2 14.31 -16.08 29.55
C LYS A 2 13.93 -17.01 28.39
N ASN A 3 14.58 -16.89 27.24
CA ASN A 3 14.50 -17.73 26.03
C ASN A 3 13.50 -17.30 24.93
N ALA A 4 13.06 -16.06 24.86
CA ALA A 4 12.36 -15.59 23.67
C ALA A 4 13.39 -15.23 22.58
N ASN A 5 13.20 -15.75 21.36
CA ASN A 5 14.05 -15.46 20.19
C ASN A 5 13.42 -14.39 19.29
N LEU A 6 12.12 -14.16 19.45
CA LEU A 6 11.31 -13.27 18.60
C LEU A 6 10.25 -12.57 19.43
N ILE A 7 10.03 -11.28 19.14
CA ILE A 7 8.89 -10.50 19.60
C ILE A 7 8.14 -10.02 18.35
N ILE A 8 6.83 -10.23 18.29
CA ILE A 8 5.93 -9.68 17.23
C ILE A 8 4.96 -8.71 17.88
N GLY A 9 4.95 -7.49 17.47
CA GLY A 9 4.20 -6.36 18.08
C GLY A 9 5.16 -5.17 18.17
N ALA A 10 4.92 -4.04 18.81
CA ALA A 10 3.76 -3.61 19.55
C ALA A 10 2.61 -3.14 18.62
N VAL A 11 1.43 -2.93 19.22
CA VAL A 11 0.26 -2.40 18.49
C VAL A 11 0.25 -0.86 18.52
N GLN A 12 0.73 -0.27 19.62
CA GLN A 12 0.75 1.18 19.83
C GLN A 12 2.15 1.74 19.54
N ASN A 13 2.19 2.89 18.86
CA ASN A 13 3.45 3.50 18.41
C ASN A 13 4.39 3.90 19.55
N ASP A 14 3.86 4.32 20.69
CA ASP A 14 4.62 4.70 21.88
C ASP A 14 5.35 3.52 22.55
N GLN A 15 4.91 2.30 22.28
CA GLN A 15 5.52 1.07 22.79
C GLN A 15 6.69 0.59 21.94
N ILE A 16 6.80 1.03 20.69
CA ILE A 16 7.76 0.50 19.72
C ILE A 16 9.19 0.74 20.14
N GLY A 17 9.55 2.00 20.42
CA GLY A 17 10.91 2.37 20.82
C GLY A 17 11.40 1.60 22.05
N PRO A 18 10.65 1.60 23.17
CA PRO A 18 11.02 0.82 24.37
C PRO A 18 11.21 -0.68 24.09
N VAL A 19 10.35 -1.28 23.25
CA VAL A 19 10.47 -2.71 22.88
C VAL A 19 11.67 -2.94 21.95
N ALA A 20 11.92 -2.03 21.01
CA ALA A 20 13.08 -2.11 20.11
C ALA A 20 14.41 -2.05 20.91
N GLU A 21 14.51 -1.13 21.86
CA GLU A 21 15.67 -1.02 22.76
C GLU A 21 15.85 -2.29 23.61
N PHE A 22 14.76 -2.80 24.19
CA PHE A 22 14.78 -4.05 24.96
C PHE A 22 15.24 -5.24 24.09
N ALA A 23 14.71 -5.35 22.89
CA ALA A 23 15.05 -6.41 21.94
C ALA A 23 16.55 -6.38 21.57
N GLN A 24 17.07 -5.20 21.28
CA GLN A 24 18.49 -4.99 20.98
C GLN A 24 19.41 -5.40 22.14
N LYS A 25 19.08 -4.95 23.38
CA LYS A 25 19.85 -5.28 24.59
C LYS A 25 19.88 -6.77 24.92
N ASN A 26 18.86 -7.51 24.49
CA ASN A 26 18.71 -8.93 24.79
C ASN A 26 18.97 -9.85 23.58
N ASN A 27 19.41 -9.31 22.45
CA ASN A 27 19.64 -10.04 21.20
C ASN A 27 18.38 -10.79 20.71
N ILE A 28 17.20 -10.17 20.85
CA ILE A 28 15.93 -10.73 20.44
C ILE A 28 15.50 -10.05 19.13
N LYS A 29 15.04 -10.81 18.15
CA LYS A 29 14.47 -10.25 16.92
C LYS A 29 13.13 -9.57 17.23
N TYR A 30 12.92 -8.37 16.69
CA TYR A 30 11.71 -7.59 16.91
C TYR A 30 11.01 -7.26 15.61
N VAL A 31 9.81 -7.79 15.44
CA VAL A 31 8.98 -7.58 14.25
C VAL A 31 7.92 -6.55 14.52
N ILE A 32 7.88 -5.49 13.72
CA ILE A 32 6.91 -4.39 13.76
C ILE A 32 5.94 -4.56 12.60
N PRO A 33 4.73 -5.13 12.81
CA PRO A 33 3.85 -5.48 11.70
C PRO A 33 2.99 -4.32 11.20
N PHE A 34 2.63 -3.34 12.07
CA PHE A 34 1.48 -2.47 11.80
C PHE A 34 1.82 -1.06 11.35
N THR A 35 2.81 -0.42 11.94
CA THR A 35 3.15 0.97 11.60
C THR A 35 4.11 1.06 10.43
N SER A 36 3.92 2.09 9.59
CA SER A 36 4.88 2.56 8.59
C SER A 36 5.71 3.75 9.09
N LYS A 37 5.46 4.21 10.33
CA LYS A 37 6.09 5.40 10.92
C LYS A 37 7.00 4.97 12.07
N ASN A 38 8.18 4.50 11.75
CA ASN A 38 9.15 4.12 12.76
C ASN A 38 10.57 4.22 12.20
N ASP A 39 11.43 4.92 12.92
CA ASP A 39 12.82 5.16 12.57
C ASP A 39 13.80 4.19 13.27
N ASP A 40 13.34 3.38 14.24
CA ASP A 40 14.19 2.40 14.93
C ASP A 40 14.83 1.41 13.95
N VAL A 41 14.14 1.08 12.86
CA VAL A 41 14.67 0.22 11.80
C VAL A 41 15.93 0.77 11.15
N LEU A 42 16.17 2.08 11.19
CA LEU A 42 17.34 2.71 10.58
C LEU A 42 18.63 2.48 11.36
N SER A 43 18.54 2.19 12.68
CA SER A 43 19.67 2.10 13.59
C SER A 43 19.72 0.84 14.45
N ASN A 44 18.70 -0.01 14.37
CA ASN A 44 18.59 -1.22 15.19
C ASN A 44 18.54 -2.47 14.31
N ALA A 45 19.63 -3.22 14.27
CA ALA A 45 19.79 -4.42 13.44
C ALA A 45 18.83 -5.58 13.79
N TYR A 46 18.17 -5.52 14.95
CA TYR A 46 17.23 -6.55 15.40
C TYR A 46 15.78 -6.28 14.97
N VAL A 47 15.51 -5.09 14.38
CA VAL A 47 14.17 -4.68 13.96
C VAL A 47 13.85 -5.19 12.55
N TYR A 48 12.65 -5.73 12.40
CA TYR A 48 12.03 -6.12 11.13
C TYR A 48 10.73 -5.36 10.96
N GLN A 49 10.67 -4.45 10.00
CA GLN A 49 9.47 -3.65 9.73
C GLN A 49 8.70 -4.23 8.54
N VAL A 50 7.50 -4.75 8.81
CA VAL A 50 6.65 -5.40 7.80
C VAL A 50 5.90 -4.38 6.97
N ASN A 51 5.29 -3.38 7.62
CA ASN A 51 4.62 -2.30 6.90
C ASN A 51 5.65 -1.29 6.40
N THR A 52 5.93 -1.34 5.11
CA THR A 52 6.96 -0.54 4.45
C THR A 52 6.78 0.96 4.76
N PRO A 53 7.83 1.69 5.15
CA PRO A 53 7.76 3.14 5.32
C PRO A 53 7.22 3.84 4.08
N HIS A 54 6.38 4.85 4.29
CA HIS A 54 5.73 5.58 3.19
C HIS A 54 6.71 6.14 2.17
N SER A 55 7.91 6.60 2.61
CA SER A 55 8.94 7.12 1.71
C SER A 55 9.39 6.08 0.67
N TYR A 56 9.57 4.84 1.08
CA TYR A 56 9.93 3.74 0.18
C TYR A 56 8.75 3.32 -0.71
N LEU A 57 7.56 3.18 -0.12
CA LEU A 57 6.35 2.82 -0.86
C LEU A 57 6.03 3.85 -1.94
N TYR A 58 6.10 5.15 -1.62
CA TYR A 58 5.77 6.21 -2.57
C TYR A 58 6.76 6.31 -3.73
N ALA A 59 8.05 6.08 -3.48
CA ALA A 59 9.05 6.05 -4.55
C ALA A 59 8.78 4.89 -5.52
N LYS A 60 8.58 3.67 -5.00
CA LYS A 60 8.25 2.49 -5.83
C LYS A 60 6.90 2.65 -6.55
N ALA A 61 5.88 3.19 -5.88
CA ALA A 61 4.58 3.43 -6.48
C ALA A 61 4.63 4.51 -7.59
N ALA A 62 5.44 5.54 -7.41
CA ALA A 62 5.67 6.56 -8.42
C ALA A 62 6.36 5.97 -9.67
N GLN A 63 7.41 5.17 -9.47
CA GLN A 63 8.09 4.45 -10.55
C GLN A 63 7.14 3.52 -11.29
N GLY A 64 6.43 2.64 -10.57
CA GLY A 64 5.48 1.70 -11.18
C GLY A 64 4.31 2.39 -11.89
N GLY A 65 3.83 3.51 -11.35
CA GLY A 65 2.82 4.34 -12.03
C GLY A 65 3.35 4.95 -13.33
N CYS A 66 4.59 5.44 -13.34
CA CYS A 66 5.24 5.93 -14.55
C CYS A 66 5.52 4.80 -15.57
N ASP A 67 5.89 3.60 -15.10
CA ASP A 67 6.07 2.44 -16.00
C ASP A 67 4.75 2.06 -16.68
N LEU A 68 3.65 2.10 -15.92
CA LEU A 68 2.33 1.69 -16.41
C LEU A 68 1.67 2.71 -17.33
N PHE A 69 1.92 4.02 -17.10
CA PHE A 69 1.19 5.12 -17.74
C PHE A 69 2.09 6.04 -18.58
N ALA A 70 3.30 5.60 -18.97
CA ALA A 70 4.26 6.43 -19.69
C ALA A 70 3.71 7.05 -20.98
N GLU A 71 2.88 6.31 -21.72
CA GLU A 71 2.33 6.71 -23.00
C GLU A 71 0.93 7.35 -22.90
N ASP A 72 0.37 7.43 -21.70
CA ASP A 72 -1.00 7.86 -21.47
C ASP A 72 -1.10 9.38 -21.27
N ASN A 73 -2.32 9.90 -21.32
CA ASN A 73 -2.63 11.28 -20.98
C ASN A 73 -2.90 11.38 -19.47
N ILE A 74 -1.92 11.88 -18.71
CA ILE A 74 -1.99 11.95 -17.24
C ILE A 74 -2.55 13.29 -16.80
N ILE A 75 -3.63 13.26 -15.99
CA ILE A 75 -4.31 14.44 -15.45
C ILE A 75 -4.26 14.34 -13.91
N LEU A 76 -3.52 15.25 -13.28
CA LEU A 76 -3.48 15.39 -11.82
C LEU A 76 -4.66 16.26 -11.37
N LEU A 77 -5.54 15.69 -10.56
CA LEU A 77 -6.72 16.39 -10.04
C LEU A 77 -6.46 16.88 -8.61
N ASN A 78 -6.21 18.18 -8.47
CA ASN A 78 -5.94 18.81 -7.19
C ASN A 78 -7.20 18.98 -6.34
N ILE A 79 -7.31 18.25 -5.24
CA ILE A 79 -8.41 18.33 -4.27
C ILE A 79 -7.89 19.11 -3.05
N ARG A 80 -8.40 20.36 -2.86
CA ARG A 80 -7.85 21.32 -1.90
C ARG A 80 -7.92 20.87 -0.44
N ASP A 81 -8.94 20.10 -0.06
CA ASP A 81 -9.20 19.66 1.32
C ASP A 81 -8.41 18.42 1.72
N GLY A 82 -7.70 17.80 0.79
CA GLY A 82 -6.91 16.60 1.02
C GLY A 82 -5.44 16.80 0.68
N LYS A 83 -4.59 16.84 1.72
CA LYS A 83 -3.13 16.89 1.56
C LYS A 83 -2.46 15.59 1.99
N ASP A 84 -3.23 14.53 2.17
CA ASP A 84 -2.78 13.24 2.68
C ASP A 84 -1.82 12.51 1.72
N LYS A 85 -1.83 12.85 0.42
CA LYS A 85 -0.96 12.26 -0.60
C LYS A 85 0.10 13.22 -1.15
N THR A 86 0.36 14.33 -0.48
CA THR A 86 1.33 15.34 -0.93
C THR A 86 2.71 14.76 -1.25
N GLU A 87 3.22 13.86 -0.39
CA GLU A 87 4.54 13.24 -0.60
C GLU A 87 4.54 12.28 -1.80
N PHE A 88 3.49 11.47 -1.95
CA PHE A 88 3.34 10.62 -3.13
C PHE A 88 3.25 11.45 -4.41
N ILE A 89 2.41 12.48 -4.45
CA ILE A 89 2.25 13.35 -5.63
C ILE A 89 3.57 14.06 -5.97
N LYS A 90 4.33 14.48 -4.95
CA LYS A 90 5.66 15.06 -5.16
C LYS A 90 6.62 14.05 -5.80
N ALA A 91 6.65 12.81 -5.29
CA ALA A 91 7.48 11.75 -5.86
C ALA A 91 7.05 11.40 -7.30
N PHE A 92 5.74 11.29 -7.56
CA PHE A 92 5.20 10.98 -8.87
C PHE A 92 5.50 12.07 -9.90
N LYS A 93 5.33 13.34 -9.53
CA LYS A 93 5.72 14.48 -10.38
C LYS A 93 7.22 14.51 -10.67
N ALA A 94 8.06 14.20 -9.68
CA ALA A 94 9.51 14.15 -9.86
C ALA A 94 9.91 13.05 -10.86
N GLU A 95 9.33 11.86 -10.73
CA GLU A 95 9.56 10.71 -11.61
C GLU A 95 9.09 11.01 -13.04
N MET A 96 7.86 11.56 -13.20
CA MET A 96 7.37 11.97 -14.53
C MET A 96 8.28 12.99 -15.19
N LYS A 97 8.77 14.01 -14.44
CA LYS A 97 9.70 15.00 -14.97
C LYS A 97 11.04 14.39 -15.38
N GLN A 98 11.58 13.49 -14.57
CA GLN A 98 12.83 12.80 -14.87
C GLN A 98 12.73 11.97 -16.18
N ARG A 99 11.57 11.34 -16.40
CA ARG A 99 11.30 10.51 -17.59
C ARG A 99 10.73 11.31 -18.76
N GLN A 100 10.55 12.62 -18.61
CA GLN A 100 9.93 13.49 -19.63
C GLN A 100 8.49 13.08 -20.00
N ILE A 101 7.75 12.49 -19.07
CA ILE A 101 6.34 12.15 -19.24
C ILE A 101 5.49 13.41 -19.02
N PRO A 102 4.71 13.86 -20.02
CA PRO A 102 3.87 15.05 -19.88
C PRO A 102 2.66 14.76 -18.99
N PHE A 103 2.25 15.74 -18.21
CA PHE A 103 1.02 15.69 -17.42
C PHE A 103 0.37 17.06 -17.33
N THR A 104 -0.93 17.08 -17.11
CA THR A 104 -1.74 18.29 -16.90
C THR A 104 -2.24 18.34 -15.46
N GLU A 105 -2.34 19.54 -14.88
CA GLU A 105 -2.91 19.73 -13.54
C GLU A 105 -4.18 20.56 -13.62
N ILE A 106 -5.23 20.09 -12.96
CA ILE A 106 -6.49 20.86 -12.78
C ILE A 106 -6.88 20.88 -11.31
N ASN A 107 -7.63 21.92 -10.94
CA ASN A 107 -8.20 22.01 -9.59
C ASN A 107 -9.61 21.43 -9.58
N TYR A 108 -9.92 20.66 -8.55
CA TYR A 108 -11.27 20.18 -8.33
C TYR A 108 -12.23 21.36 -8.09
N ASN A 109 -13.31 21.36 -8.85
CA ASN A 109 -14.49 22.18 -8.63
C ASN A 109 -15.73 21.29 -8.87
N ALA A 110 -16.62 21.22 -7.88
CA ALA A 110 -17.80 20.35 -7.95
C ALA A 110 -18.75 20.67 -9.11
N GLU A 111 -18.84 21.95 -9.50
CA GLU A 111 -19.75 22.42 -10.55
C GLU A 111 -19.18 22.19 -11.96
N THR A 112 -17.86 22.27 -12.11
CA THR A 112 -17.21 22.27 -13.43
C THR A 112 -16.38 21.02 -13.72
N LEU A 113 -16.19 20.11 -12.73
CA LEU A 113 -15.29 18.96 -12.86
C LEU A 113 -15.48 18.17 -14.15
N THR A 114 -16.72 17.86 -14.49
CA THR A 114 -17.04 17.09 -15.71
C THR A 114 -16.57 17.83 -16.96
N ALA A 115 -16.88 19.12 -17.08
CA ALA A 115 -16.48 19.94 -18.22
C ALA A 115 -14.97 20.15 -18.27
N ASP A 116 -14.33 20.40 -17.11
CA ASP A 116 -12.89 20.64 -17.03
C ASP A 116 -12.11 19.39 -17.46
N VAL A 117 -12.50 18.20 -16.98
CA VAL A 117 -11.89 16.93 -17.39
C VAL A 117 -12.17 16.65 -18.86
N ASP A 118 -13.41 16.84 -19.32
CA ASP A 118 -13.83 16.59 -20.69
C ASP A 118 -12.97 17.32 -21.73
N THR A 119 -12.61 18.57 -21.46
CA THR A 119 -11.74 19.37 -22.34
C THR A 119 -10.32 18.82 -22.50
N LEU A 120 -9.89 17.97 -21.57
CA LEU A 120 -8.54 17.38 -21.54
C LEU A 120 -8.50 15.96 -22.06
N LEU A 121 -9.66 15.31 -22.26
CA LEU A 121 -9.72 13.94 -22.73
C LEU A 121 -9.17 13.80 -24.15
N ARG A 122 -8.46 12.72 -24.37
CA ARG A 122 -7.88 12.34 -25.65
C ARG A 122 -8.50 11.01 -26.10
N THR A 123 -8.78 10.89 -27.39
CA THR A 123 -9.30 9.66 -28.00
C THR A 123 -8.20 8.75 -28.53
N ASP A 124 -6.99 9.29 -28.71
CA ASP A 124 -5.81 8.56 -29.22
C ASP A 124 -4.97 7.92 -28.10
N LYS A 125 -5.32 8.20 -26.83
CA LYS A 125 -4.62 7.70 -25.65
C LYS A 125 -5.61 7.38 -24.52
N ARG A 126 -5.22 6.48 -23.63
CA ARG A 126 -5.91 6.30 -22.36
C ARG A 126 -5.73 7.55 -21.48
N ASN A 127 -6.78 7.95 -20.77
CA ASN A 127 -6.78 9.15 -19.92
C ASN A 127 -6.73 8.71 -18.46
N VAL A 128 -5.66 9.06 -17.76
CA VAL A 128 -5.40 8.63 -16.37
C VAL A 128 -5.61 9.81 -15.42
N ILE A 129 -6.63 9.72 -14.59
CA ILE A 129 -6.91 10.71 -13.54
C ILE A 129 -6.20 10.26 -12.25
N VAL A 130 -5.39 11.15 -11.68
CA VAL A 130 -4.69 10.95 -10.41
C VAL A 130 -5.10 12.04 -9.42
N PRO A 131 -6.00 11.76 -8.47
CA PRO A 131 -6.40 12.76 -7.48
C PRO A 131 -5.29 12.97 -6.43
N THR A 132 -5.16 14.18 -5.90
CA THR A 132 -4.15 14.50 -4.88
C THR A 132 -4.55 14.11 -3.45
N SER A 133 -5.69 13.46 -3.28
CA SER A 133 -6.17 12.90 -2.01
C SER A 133 -6.64 11.47 -2.18
N GLY A 134 -6.26 10.61 -1.23
CA GLY A 134 -6.66 9.20 -1.17
C GLY A 134 -7.81 8.92 -0.20
N THR A 135 -8.42 9.94 0.39
CA THR A 135 -9.54 9.75 1.31
C THR A 135 -10.78 9.23 0.59
N LEU A 136 -11.63 8.46 1.28
CA LEU A 136 -12.93 8.03 0.73
C LEU A 136 -13.87 9.21 0.46
N GLU A 137 -13.71 10.33 1.19
CA GLU A 137 -14.43 11.55 0.92
C GLU A 137 -14.05 12.13 -0.45
N ALA A 138 -12.76 12.23 -0.74
CA ALA A 138 -12.25 12.67 -2.04
C ALA A 138 -12.75 11.77 -3.18
N LEU A 139 -12.67 10.44 -2.99
CA LEU A 139 -13.21 9.47 -3.95
C LEU A 139 -14.71 9.71 -4.20
N ASN A 140 -15.50 9.91 -3.14
CA ASN A 140 -16.95 10.17 -3.28
C ASN A 140 -17.28 11.45 -4.03
N LYS A 141 -16.42 12.48 -3.94
CA LYS A 141 -16.59 13.74 -4.70
C LYS A 141 -16.38 13.56 -6.21
N ILE A 142 -15.45 12.66 -6.61
CA ILE A 142 -15.00 12.58 -8.02
C ILE A 142 -15.60 11.39 -8.79
N LYS A 143 -15.96 10.31 -8.14
CA LYS A 143 -16.35 9.06 -8.80
C LYS A 143 -17.54 9.18 -9.73
N SER A 144 -18.61 9.87 -9.30
CA SER A 144 -19.85 9.97 -10.10
C SER A 144 -19.67 10.83 -11.35
N PRO A 145 -19.07 12.03 -11.29
CA PRO A 145 -18.76 12.81 -12.48
C PRO A 145 -17.84 12.08 -13.47
N LEU A 146 -16.78 11.41 -12.95
CA LEU A 146 -15.85 10.66 -13.80
C LEU A 146 -16.49 9.42 -14.43
N ARG A 147 -17.34 8.72 -13.68
CA ARG A 147 -18.10 7.58 -14.20
C ARG A 147 -19.05 8.00 -15.31
N MET A 148 -19.74 9.12 -15.15
CA MET A 148 -20.60 9.67 -16.21
C MET A 148 -19.80 9.95 -17.48
N LEU A 149 -18.59 10.52 -17.38
CA LEU A 149 -17.71 10.72 -18.53
C LEU A 149 -17.27 9.38 -19.17
N ALA A 150 -16.89 8.40 -18.35
CA ALA A 150 -16.49 7.09 -18.86
C ALA A 150 -17.63 6.36 -19.60
N GLU A 151 -18.87 6.50 -19.12
CA GLU A 151 -20.06 5.93 -19.75
C GLU A 151 -20.48 6.65 -21.03
N THR A 152 -20.31 7.99 -21.08
CA THR A 152 -20.72 8.81 -22.25
C THR A 152 -19.64 8.90 -23.33
N LYS A 153 -18.37 8.67 -22.98
CA LYS A 153 -17.20 8.73 -23.87
C LYS A 153 -16.27 7.51 -23.69
N PRO A 154 -16.78 6.29 -23.94
CA PRO A 154 -16.01 5.07 -23.73
C PRO A 154 -14.75 5.01 -24.59
N GLU A 155 -14.73 5.69 -25.75
CA GLU A 155 -13.58 5.81 -26.64
C GLU A 155 -12.40 6.52 -26.02
N CYS A 156 -12.60 7.35 -24.98
CA CYS A 156 -11.53 8.05 -24.27
C CYS A 156 -10.78 7.18 -23.28
N GLY A 157 -11.27 5.97 -22.95
CA GLY A 157 -10.58 5.04 -22.05
C GLY A 157 -10.20 5.64 -20.71
N LEU A 158 -11.19 6.21 -19.99
CA LEU A 158 -10.94 6.87 -18.71
C LEU A 158 -10.49 5.86 -17.64
N THR A 159 -9.39 6.18 -16.97
CA THR A 159 -8.75 5.34 -15.95
C THR A 159 -8.50 6.17 -14.69
N LEU A 160 -8.73 5.58 -13.53
CA LEU A 160 -8.46 6.21 -12.24
C LEU A 160 -7.27 5.54 -11.58
N PHE A 161 -6.25 6.32 -11.20
CA PHE A 161 -5.12 5.82 -10.43
C PHE A 161 -5.26 6.26 -8.98
N GLY A 162 -5.49 5.28 -8.09
CA GLY A 162 -5.90 5.50 -6.72
C GLY A 162 -4.95 4.93 -5.67
N TYR A 163 -5.46 4.79 -4.47
CA TYR A 163 -4.69 4.67 -3.24
C TYR A 163 -5.05 3.42 -2.44
N PRO A 164 -4.12 2.90 -1.61
CA PRO A 164 -4.31 1.68 -0.83
C PRO A 164 -5.58 1.70 0.04
N GLU A 165 -5.94 2.84 0.59
CA GLU A 165 -7.11 3.02 1.45
C GLU A 165 -8.43 2.71 0.74
N TRP A 166 -8.46 2.84 -0.59
CA TRP A 166 -9.64 2.56 -1.40
C TRP A 166 -10.00 1.07 -1.45
N GLN A 167 -9.11 0.19 -1.02
CA GLN A 167 -9.42 -1.24 -0.86
C GLN A 167 -10.52 -1.50 0.20
N THR A 168 -10.85 -0.53 1.03
CA THR A 168 -11.98 -0.59 1.96
C THR A 168 -13.32 -0.20 1.34
N TYR A 169 -13.29 0.37 0.13
CA TYR A 169 -14.49 0.75 -0.60
C TYR A 169 -15.20 -0.48 -1.15
N THR A 170 -16.52 -0.56 -0.94
CA THR A 170 -17.30 -1.78 -1.20
C THR A 170 -18.06 -1.77 -2.52
N ARG A 171 -18.22 -0.61 -3.14
CA ARG A 171 -18.94 -0.47 -4.42
C ARG A 171 -17.97 -0.62 -5.59
N LEU A 172 -17.57 -1.86 -5.87
CA LEU A 172 -16.55 -2.17 -6.87
C LEU A 172 -16.97 -1.83 -8.30
N GLU A 173 -18.27 -1.73 -8.57
CA GLU A 173 -18.81 -1.30 -9.86
C GLU A 173 -18.30 0.10 -10.28
N ASP A 174 -18.07 1.01 -9.32
CA ASP A 174 -17.49 2.32 -9.60
C ASP A 174 -16.03 2.18 -10.08
N PHE A 175 -15.27 1.26 -9.49
CA PHE A 175 -13.88 0.98 -9.86
C PHE A 175 -13.77 0.27 -11.21
N TYR A 176 -14.69 -0.65 -11.52
CA TYR A 176 -14.73 -1.30 -12.83
C TYR A 176 -15.08 -0.32 -13.94
N ALA A 177 -16.08 0.54 -13.71
CA ALA A 177 -16.47 1.55 -14.68
C ALA A 177 -15.33 2.56 -14.98
N LEU A 178 -14.48 2.84 -14.00
CA LEU A 178 -13.34 3.76 -14.11
C LEU A 178 -12.01 3.05 -14.37
N ASN A 179 -12.02 1.75 -14.69
CA ASN A 179 -10.80 0.98 -14.91
C ASN A 179 -9.71 1.29 -13.87
N THR A 180 -10.07 1.21 -12.58
CA THR A 180 -9.26 1.77 -11.48
C THR A 180 -8.06 0.89 -11.17
N TYR A 181 -6.89 1.52 -11.10
CA TYR A 181 -5.65 0.94 -10.60
C TYR A 181 -5.34 1.48 -9.21
N ILE A 182 -4.87 0.63 -8.31
CA ILE A 182 -4.49 0.99 -6.94
C ILE A 182 -3.11 0.40 -6.67
N TYR A 183 -2.14 1.23 -6.28
CA TYR A 183 -0.90 0.69 -5.76
C TYR A 183 -1.06 0.25 -4.31
N SER A 184 -0.43 -0.84 -3.92
CA SER A 184 -0.52 -1.34 -2.55
C SER A 184 0.62 -2.31 -2.23
N ASN A 185 1.09 -2.28 -0.97
CA ASN A 185 1.94 -3.30 -0.39
C ASN A 185 1.14 -4.43 0.29
N PHE A 186 -0.18 -4.27 0.41
CA PHE A 186 -1.08 -5.26 1.00
C PHE A 186 -2.29 -5.46 0.09
N TYR A 187 -2.42 -6.65 -0.47
CA TYR A 187 -3.57 -7.00 -1.30
C TYR A 187 -4.00 -8.43 -1.05
N ALA A 188 -5.22 -8.59 -0.55
CA ALA A 188 -5.87 -9.89 -0.42
C ALA A 188 -6.86 -10.08 -1.58
N ASP A 189 -6.56 -11.02 -2.47
CA ASP A 189 -7.47 -11.35 -3.56
C ASP A 189 -8.70 -12.09 -3.04
N ASN A 190 -9.81 -11.38 -2.87
CA ASN A 190 -11.05 -11.93 -2.36
C ASN A 190 -11.67 -13.02 -3.27
N LEU A 191 -11.19 -13.16 -4.50
CA LEU A 191 -11.62 -14.21 -5.43
C LEU A 191 -10.77 -15.48 -5.31
N SER A 192 -9.62 -15.39 -4.64
CA SER A 192 -8.75 -16.56 -4.44
C SER A 192 -9.31 -17.51 -3.40
N LYS A 193 -9.00 -18.80 -3.60
CA LYS A 193 -9.40 -19.86 -2.64
C LYS A 193 -8.71 -19.65 -1.29
N GLU A 194 -7.47 -19.24 -1.28
CA GLU A 194 -6.63 -19.02 -0.10
C GLU A 194 -7.26 -17.96 0.83
N VAL A 195 -7.72 -16.85 0.27
CA VAL A 195 -8.39 -15.77 1.02
C VAL A 195 -9.75 -16.24 1.53
N ALA A 196 -10.54 -16.93 0.70
CA ALA A 196 -11.84 -17.48 1.11
C ALA A 196 -11.70 -18.51 2.25
N ASP A 197 -10.72 -19.41 2.15
CA ASP A 197 -10.41 -20.39 3.20
C ASP A 197 -9.97 -19.70 4.50
N PHE A 198 -9.15 -18.64 4.40
CA PHE A 198 -8.74 -17.84 5.56
C PHE A 198 -9.95 -17.21 6.27
N TYR A 199 -10.84 -16.53 5.53
CA TYR A 199 -12.05 -15.94 6.11
C TYR A 199 -12.94 -16.96 6.81
N THR A 200 -13.12 -18.13 6.19
CA THR A 200 -13.90 -19.23 6.76
C THR A 200 -13.30 -19.73 8.07
N LYS A 201 -11.99 -19.99 8.09
CA LYS A 201 -11.26 -20.42 9.30
C LYS A 201 -11.31 -19.35 10.39
N TYR A 202 -11.06 -18.09 10.02
CA TYR A 202 -11.10 -16.96 10.96
C TYR A 202 -12.47 -16.84 11.63
N LYS A 203 -13.56 -16.91 10.84
CA LYS A 203 -14.93 -16.86 11.36
C LYS A 203 -15.24 -18.03 12.29
N ASN A 204 -14.77 -19.24 11.94
CA ASN A 204 -14.98 -20.43 12.76
C ASN A 204 -14.23 -20.34 14.10
N TRP A 205 -13.00 -19.81 14.11
CA TRP A 205 -12.20 -19.70 15.34
C TRP A 205 -12.64 -18.57 16.27
N TYR A 206 -13.02 -17.43 15.71
CA TYR A 206 -13.32 -16.24 16.51
C TYR A 206 -14.82 -15.90 16.59
N SER A 207 -15.70 -16.64 15.90
CA SER A 207 -17.13 -16.37 15.79
C SER A 207 -17.46 -14.94 15.33
N LYS A 208 -16.56 -14.31 14.59
CA LYS A 208 -16.64 -12.94 14.08
C LYS A 208 -16.09 -12.86 12.66
N ASN A 209 -16.64 -11.94 11.88
CA ASN A 209 -16.05 -11.61 10.60
C ASN A 209 -14.80 -10.73 10.78
N LEU A 210 -13.87 -10.83 9.85
CA LEU A 210 -12.72 -9.93 9.80
C LEU A 210 -13.21 -8.50 9.54
N ILE A 211 -12.62 -7.52 10.23
CA ILE A 211 -12.96 -6.10 10.06
C ILE A 211 -12.47 -5.64 8.67
N ASN A 212 -13.32 -4.92 7.95
CA ASN A 212 -12.96 -4.34 6.64
C ASN A 212 -12.20 -3.03 6.82
N ILE A 213 -10.91 -3.13 7.07
CA ILE A 213 -9.95 -2.01 7.19
C ILE A 213 -8.73 -2.28 6.32
N PHE A 214 -7.91 -1.25 6.10
CA PHE A 214 -6.63 -1.38 5.41
C PHE A 214 -5.47 -1.00 6.34
N PRO A 215 -4.41 -1.84 6.42
CA PRO A 215 -4.38 -3.25 6.00
C PRO A 215 -5.34 -4.12 6.81
N LYS A 216 -5.65 -5.33 6.33
CA LYS A 216 -6.46 -6.29 7.10
C LYS A 216 -5.60 -6.91 8.21
N TYR A 217 -5.60 -6.29 9.39
CA TYR A 217 -4.68 -6.63 10.48
C TYR A 217 -4.71 -8.09 10.91
N GLY A 218 -5.86 -8.77 10.85
CA GLY A 218 -5.93 -10.19 11.17
C GLY A 218 -5.15 -11.06 10.17
N ILE A 219 -5.23 -10.74 8.87
CA ILE A 219 -4.43 -11.42 7.84
C ILE A 219 -2.96 -11.05 7.98
N LEU A 220 -2.66 -9.77 8.19
CA LEU A 220 -1.28 -9.29 8.37
C LEU A 220 -0.58 -9.98 9.54
N GLY A 221 -1.29 -10.13 10.67
CA GLY A 221 -0.77 -10.87 11.83
C GLY A 221 -0.53 -12.35 11.52
N PHE A 222 -1.44 -12.98 10.79
CA PHE A 222 -1.29 -14.38 10.34
C PHE A 222 -0.09 -14.53 9.40
N ASP A 223 0.00 -13.75 8.34
CA ASP A 223 1.10 -13.79 7.38
C ASP A 223 2.44 -13.55 8.05
N THR A 224 2.51 -12.53 8.92
CA THR A 224 3.72 -12.21 9.71
C THR A 224 4.13 -13.39 10.59
N GLY A 225 3.18 -13.98 11.32
CA GLY A 225 3.43 -15.13 12.17
C GLY A 225 3.94 -16.33 11.37
N MET A 226 3.30 -16.65 10.26
CA MET A 226 3.68 -17.77 9.39
C MET A 226 5.08 -17.60 8.82
N PHE A 227 5.42 -16.40 8.34
CA PHE A 227 6.76 -16.11 7.81
C PHE A 227 7.83 -16.28 8.88
N PHE A 228 7.75 -15.56 10.01
CA PHE A 228 8.81 -15.54 11.00
C PHE A 228 8.93 -16.85 11.78
N ILE A 229 7.82 -17.49 12.14
CA ILE A 229 7.84 -18.80 12.81
C ILE A 229 8.40 -19.86 11.86
N GLY A 230 8.00 -19.83 10.58
CA GLY A 230 8.53 -20.70 9.55
C GLY A 230 10.03 -20.51 9.33
N ALA A 231 10.49 -19.26 9.28
CA ALA A 231 11.89 -18.89 9.14
C ALA A 231 12.75 -19.43 10.31
N ILE A 232 12.31 -19.20 11.55
CA ILE A 232 12.99 -19.68 12.75
C ILE A 232 12.99 -21.21 12.79
N ASN A 233 11.89 -21.86 12.47
CA ASN A 233 11.81 -23.32 12.47
C ASN A 233 12.76 -23.95 11.45
N LYS A 234 12.95 -23.32 10.30
CA LYS A 234 13.79 -23.84 9.21
C LYS A 234 15.28 -23.50 9.37
N TYR A 235 15.57 -22.27 9.81
CA TYR A 235 16.94 -21.72 9.81
C TYR A 235 17.46 -21.33 11.19
N GLY A 236 16.67 -21.51 12.25
CA GLY A 236 17.03 -21.09 13.62
C GLY A 236 16.94 -19.59 13.85
N SER A 237 17.54 -19.14 14.97
CA SER A 237 17.51 -17.73 15.40
C SER A 237 18.28 -16.77 14.46
N ASN A 238 19.15 -17.29 13.60
CA ASN A 238 19.97 -16.51 12.65
C ASN A 238 19.40 -16.61 11.21
N PHE A 239 18.09 -16.73 11.08
CA PHE A 239 17.40 -16.86 9.79
C PHE A 239 17.68 -15.69 8.82
N GLU A 240 18.09 -14.52 9.33
CA GLU A 240 18.45 -13.36 8.52
C GLU A 240 19.57 -13.63 7.49
N ASN A 241 20.41 -14.60 7.73
CA ASN A 241 21.46 -15.01 6.79
C ASN A 241 20.92 -15.82 5.60
N ASN A 242 19.63 -16.12 5.60
CA ASN A 242 18.97 -16.94 4.59
C ASN A 242 17.66 -16.30 4.09
N LEU A 243 17.46 -14.98 4.29
CA LEU A 243 16.25 -14.29 3.86
C LEU A 243 16.00 -14.45 2.34
N ASP A 244 17.06 -14.44 1.55
CA ASP A 244 17.05 -14.68 0.11
C ASP A 244 16.51 -16.05 -0.31
N LYS A 245 16.51 -17.03 0.62
CA LYS A 245 16.02 -18.40 0.40
C LYS A 245 14.63 -18.65 0.96
N ILE A 246 14.05 -17.64 1.61
CA ILE A 246 12.72 -17.75 2.22
C ILE A 246 11.69 -17.17 1.25
N HIS A 247 11.09 -18.03 0.44
CA HIS A 247 10.00 -17.65 -0.44
C HIS A 247 8.66 -17.95 0.25
N TYR A 248 7.99 -16.94 0.71
CA TYR A 248 6.67 -17.03 1.34
C TYR A 248 5.70 -16.08 0.69
N GLN A 249 4.68 -16.64 0.07
CA GLN A 249 3.53 -15.89 -0.43
C GLN A 249 2.43 -15.95 0.63
N GLY A 250 2.18 -14.82 1.29
CA GLY A 250 1.11 -14.70 2.27
C GLY A 250 -0.26 -14.57 1.64
N VAL A 251 -1.28 -14.55 2.49
CA VAL A 251 -2.68 -14.36 2.08
C VAL A 251 -2.93 -12.93 1.60
N GLN A 252 -2.21 -11.96 2.19
CA GLN A 252 -2.33 -10.52 1.88
C GLN A 252 -1.02 -9.89 1.45
N THR A 253 0.11 -10.37 1.93
CA THR A 253 1.41 -9.76 1.65
C THR A 253 2.47 -10.81 1.35
N GLY A 254 3.34 -10.52 0.39
CA GLY A 254 4.61 -11.20 0.23
C GLY A 254 5.65 -10.61 1.19
N PHE A 255 6.73 -11.37 1.45
CA PHE A 255 7.83 -10.92 2.29
C PHE A 255 9.13 -10.99 1.50
N ASP A 256 9.77 -9.82 1.34
CA ASP A 256 11.06 -9.65 0.68
C ASP A 256 11.90 -8.65 1.49
N PHE A 257 12.41 -9.13 2.63
CA PHE A 257 13.13 -8.28 3.57
C PHE A 257 14.52 -7.91 3.09
N HIS A 258 14.77 -6.61 2.99
CA HIS A 258 16.07 -6.03 2.71
C HIS A 258 16.61 -5.23 3.89
N ARG A 259 17.92 -5.37 4.15
CA ARG A 259 18.59 -4.56 5.17
C ARG A 259 18.62 -3.10 4.73
N VAL A 260 18.23 -2.19 5.63
CA VAL A 260 18.13 -0.75 5.34
C VAL A 260 19.52 -0.14 5.07
N ASN A 261 20.52 -0.52 5.89
CA ASN A 261 21.90 -0.07 5.82
C ASN A 261 22.77 -1.00 6.66
N ASN A 262 24.08 -0.72 6.78
CA ASN A 262 25.01 -1.56 7.52
C ASN A 262 24.72 -1.71 9.02
N TRP A 263 23.98 -0.80 9.63
CA TRP A 263 23.70 -0.71 11.06
C TRP A 263 22.22 -0.94 11.41
N GLY A 264 21.37 -0.80 10.43
CA GLY A 264 19.92 -0.88 10.59
C GLY A 264 19.37 -2.30 10.53
N GLY A 265 18.07 -2.37 10.72
CA GLY A 265 17.28 -3.58 10.59
C GLY A 265 16.85 -3.87 9.16
N PHE A 266 15.67 -4.48 9.02
CA PHE A 266 15.14 -4.95 7.76
C PHE A 266 13.76 -4.33 7.47
N ILE A 267 13.53 -3.93 6.24
CA ILE A 267 12.21 -3.51 5.72
C ILE A 267 11.74 -4.49 4.66
N ASN A 268 10.43 -4.68 4.64
CA ASN A 268 9.74 -5.50 3.63
C ASN A 268 9.44 -4.67 2.37
#